data_f13673f319a4e34bf1359d97ad6fcd6f
#
_entry.id   f13673f319a4e34bf1359d97ad6fcd6f
#
_cell.length_a   1.000
_cell.length_b   1.000
_cell.length_c   1.000
_cell.angle_alpha   90.00
_cell.angle_beta   90.00
_cell.angle_gamma   90.00
#
_symmetry.space_group_name_H-M   'P 1'
#
loop_
_entity.id
_entity.type
_entity.pdbx_description
1 polymer ?
#
loop_
_entity_poly.entity_id
_entity_poly.type
_entity_poly.pdbx_seq_one_letter_code
_entity_poly.pdbx_strand_id
1 'polypeptide(L)'
;MAPSVDSEAIGSFRRLAREPLPYAPDLVVEKWRSTASGLTVLWAQFDNPLLNAYITVASEIFTDSGVPHTLEHLVFLGSQQYPYKGVLDSLANRAFAQGTNAWTANDHTAYTLTTAGSDGFLRMLPVYCDHVFFPTLTDAGFVTEVYHINGKLEDAGVVYSEMQGRENSSADLMELKTQRMLYPRSSAYRSETGGLMSALRVLTIDEIRQYHAKYYAPHNAAIVLCGPLDREKLFATLQGIDERFVQLGVAHGEHGPAGWKRPFVETGSAIPPVIDGSVLAGHGVDDADPPA
;
A
#
# COMPACT_ATOMS: atom_id res chain seq x y z
N MET A 1 -8.04 0.93 -35.08
CA MET A 1 -9.16 0.15 -34.52
C MET A 1 -8.89 -0.02 -33.05
N ALA A 2 -9.71 0.54 -32.17
CA ALA A 2 -9.61 0.20 -30.75
C ALA A 2 -9.95 -1.29 -30.61
N PRO A 3 -9.18 -2.08 -29.81
CA PRO A 3 -9.51 -3.46 -29.58
C PRO A 3 -10.91 -3.54 -28.99
N SER A 4 -11.75 -4.41 -29.53
CA SER A 4 -13.06 -4.72 -28.95
C SER A 4 -12.82 -5.23 -27.54
N VAL A 5 -13.21 -4.46 -26.53
CA VAL A 5 -13.19 -4.91 -25.13
C VAL A 5 -14.20 -6.05 -25.06
N ASP A 6 -13.69 -7.27 -25.08
CA ASP A 6 -14.47 -8.48 -24.85
C ASP A 6 -14.95 -8.39 -23.40
N SER A 7 -16.20 -8.03 -23.19
CA SER A 7 -16.76 -7.65 -21.89
C SER A 7 -17.12 -8.89 -21.06
N GLU A 8 -16.14 -9.74 -20.81
CA GLU A 8 -16.32 -10.86 -19.90
C GLU A 8 -16.57 -10.35 -18.47
N ALA A 9 -17.59 -10.92 -17.83
CA ALA A 9 -17.92 -10.62 -16.44
C ALA A 9 -18.04 -11.92 -15.63
N ILE A 10 -17.50 -11.89 -14.41
CA ILE A 10 -17.60 -12.99 -13.44
C ILE A 10 -18.00 -12.36 -12.10
N GLY A 11 -19.22 -12.65 -11.64
CA GLY A 11 -19.78 -11.99 -10.46
C GLY A 11 -19.80 -10.47 -10.62
N SER A 12 -19.26 -9.74 -9.63
CA SER A 12 -19.11 -8.28 -9.68
C SER A 12 -17.93 -7.80 -10.52
N PHE A 13 -17.05 -8.69 -10.99
CA PHE A 13 -15.84 -8.32 -11.71
C PHE A 13 -16.05 -8.31 -13.23
N ARG A 14 -15.66 -7.21 -13.88
CA ARG A 14 -15.64 -7.05 -15.33
C ARG A 14 -14.21 -6.97 -15.83
N ARG A 15 -13.85 -7.72 -16.90
CA ARG A 15 -12.56 -7.63 -17.54
C ARG A 15 -12.47 -6.32 -18.34
N LEU A 16 -11.42 -5.55 -18.05
CA LEU A 16 -11.14 -4.27 -18.71
C LEU A 16 -10.10 -4.43 -19.83
N ALA A 17 -9.15 -5.35 -19.66
CA ALA A 17 -8.10 -5.60 -20.64
C ALA A 17 -7.58 -7.04 -20.51
N ARG A 18 -7.02 -7.54 -21.61
CA ARG A 18 -6.28 -8.80 -21.71
C ARG A 18 -5.15 -8.60 -22.71
N GLU A 19 -3.93 -8.48 -22.20
CA GLU A 19 -2.78 -8.08 -23.01
C GLU A 19 -1.61 -9.04 -22.81
N PRO A 20 -0.95 -9.51 -23.90
CA PRO A 20 0.30 -10.22 -23.78
C PRO A 20 1.43 -9.26 -23.36
N LEU A 21 2.41 -9.76 -22.63
CA LEU A 21 3.60 -8.96 -22.32
C LEU A 21 4.50 -8.85 -23.57
N PRO A 22 4.96 -7.66 -23.94
CA PRO A 22 5.76 -7.46 -25.16
C PRO A 22 7.05 -8.28 -25.21
N TYR A 23 7.68 -8.51 -24.06
CA TYR A 23 8.92 -9.28 -23.93
C TYR A 23 8.69 -10.77 -23.61
N ALA A 24 7.46 -11.18 -23.33
CA ALA A 24 7.04 -12.55 -23.07
C ALA A 24 5.60 -12.76 -23.59
N PRO A 25 5.41 -12.90 -24.92
CA PRO A 25 4.07 -12.89 -25.54
C PRO A 25 3.15 -14.05 -25.09
N ASP A 26 3.73 -15.14 -24.62
CA ASP A 26 2.98 -16.28 -24.07
C ASP A 26 2.40 -15.98 -22.68
N LEU A 27 2.90 -14.93 -22.01
CA LEU A 27 2.41 -14.48 -20.72
C LEU A 27 1.39 -13.38 -20.91
N VAL A 28 0.16 -13.68 -20.54
CA VAL A 28 -0.98 -12.76 -20.69
C VAL A 28 -1.37 -12.20 -19.33
N VAL A 29 -1.52 -10.88 -19.25
CA VAL A 29 -2.05 -10.19 -18.08
C VAL A 29 -3.49 -9.79 -18.33
N GLU A 30 -4.38 -10.18 -17.42
CA GLU A 30 -5.76 -9.75 -17.41
C GLU A 30 -5.96 -8.65 -16.35
N LYS A 31 -6.67 -7.59 -16.73
CA LYS A 31 -7.09 -6.53 -15.81
C LYS A 31 -8.59 -6.60 -15.61
N TRP A 32 -8.98 -6.72 -14.36
CA TRP A 32 -10.37 -6.80 -13.92
C TRP A 32 -10.70 -5.68 -12.95
N ARG A 33 -11.97 -5.32 -12.87
CA ARG A 33 -12.46 -4.35 -11.89
C ARG A 33 -13.82 -4.74 -11.37
N SER A 34 -14.00 -4.63 -10.05
CA SER A 34 -15.31 -4.77 -9.43
C SER A 34 -16.20 -3.58 -9.78
N THR A 35 -17.43 -3.86 -10.18
CA THR A 35 -18.47 -2.84 -10.41
C THR A 35 -19.10 -2.37 -9.10
N ALA A 36 -19.00 -3.16 -8.03
CA ALA A 36 -19.54 -2.83 -6.71
C ALA A 36 -18.57 -2.00 -5.88
N SER A 37 -17.33 -2.48 -5.69
CA SER A 37 -16.34 -1.82 -4.82
C SER A 37 -15.36 -0.92 -5.57
N GLY A 38 -15.18 -1.13 -6.87
CA GLY A 38 -14.14 -0.47 -7.66
C GLY A 38 -12.74 -1.12 -7.54
N LEU A 39 -12.59 -2.20 -6.76
CA LEU A 39 -11.33 -2.92 -6.62
C LEU A 39 -10.79 -3.35 -7.98
N THR A 40 -9.53 -3.01 -8.24
CA THR A 40 -8.82 -3.46 -9.45
C THR A 40 -8.05 -4.74 -9.16
N VAL A 41 -8.12 -5.71 -10.07
CA VAL A 41 -7.33 -6.95 -10.01
C VAL A 41 -6.55 -7.09 -11.32
N LEU A 42 -5.24 -7.30 -11.21
CA LEU A 42 -4.38 -7.70 -12.32
C LEU A 42 -3.95 -9.15 -12.08
N TRP A 43 -4.09 -9.99 -13.08
CA TRP A 43 -3.74 -11.39 -12.96
C TRP A 43 -2.87 -11.84 -14.14
N ALA A 44 -1.65 -12.30 -13.82
CA ALA A 44 -0.72 -12.93 -14.74
C ALA A 44 -0.67 -14.43 -14.44
N GLN A 45 -1.20 -15.24 -15.35
CA GLN A 45 -1.21 -16.69 -15.21
C GLN A 45 -0.01 -17.31 -15.93
N PHE A 46 0.84 -18.01 -15.18
CA PHE A 46 1.96 -18.78 -15.73
C PHE A 46 2.35 -19.89 -14.74
N ASP A 47 3.02 -20.91 -15.24
CA ASP A 47 3.47 -22.03 -14.42
C ASP A 47 4.62 -21.60 -13.51
N ASN A 48 4.39 -21.67 -12.19
CA ASN A 48 5.35 -21.32 -11.15
C ASN A 48 4.97 -22.06 -9.87
N PRO A 49 5.89 -22.66 -9.12
CA PRO A 49 5.60 -23.30 -7.84
C PRO A 49 5.15 -22.31 -6.76
N LEU A 50 5.49 -21.03 -6.90
CA LEU A 50 5.12 -19.96 -5.98
C LEU A 50 4.04 -19.09 -6.60
N LEU A 51 3.06 -18.73 -5.76
CA LEU A 51 2.05 -17.75 -6.06
C LEU A 51 2.35 -16.46 -5.30
N ASN A 52 2.16 -15.34 -5.98
CA ASN A 52 2.41 -14.02 -5.39
C ASN A 52 1.16 -13.14 -5.51
N ALA A 53 0.86 -12.43 -4.44
CA ALA A 53 -0.07 -11.31 -4.44
C ALA A 53 0.62 -10.05 -3.92
N TYR A 54 0.28 -8.92 -4.54
CA TYR A 54 0.62 -7.58 -4.05
C TYR A 54 -0.68 -6.82 -3.90
N ILE A 55 -1.05 -6.49 -2.65
CA ILE A 55 -2.19 -5.61 -2.36
C ILE A 55 -1.61 -4.21 -2.24
N THR A 56 -1.87 -3.38 -3.24
CA THR A 56 -1.28 -2.05 -3.37
C THR A 56 -2.33 -0.98 -3.14
N VAL A 57 -2.02 0.01 -2.32
CA VAL A 57 -2.88 1.17 -2.08
C VAL A 57 -2.12 2.42 -2.51
N ALA A 58 -2.69 3.19 -3.43
CA ALA A 58 -2.12 4.47 -3.82
C ALA A 58 -2.32 5.50 -2.70
N SER A 59 -1.29 6.27 -2.40
CA SER A 59 -1.34 7.23 -1.30
C SER A 59 -0.34 8.36 -1.51
N GLU A 60 -0.56 9.48 -0.86
CA GLU A 60 0.32 10.65 -0.88
C GLU A 60 0.35 11.31 0.49
N ILE A 61 1.51 11.81 0.87
CA ILE A 61 1.73 12.53 2.12
C ILE A 61 2.58 13.78 1.81
N PHE A 62 2.28 14.90 2.47
CA PHE A 62 2.97 16.18 2.27
C PHE A 62 3.77 16.62 3.50
N THR A 63 3.99 15.71 4.43
CA THR A 63 4.75 15.90 5.67
C THR A 63 5.73 14.76 5.87
N ASP A 64 6.74 14.98 6.65
CA ASP A 64 7.74 13.98 7.04
C ASP A 64 7.33 13.22 8.32
N SER A 65 6.02 13.03 8.52
CA SER A 65 5.46 12.47 9.76
C SER A 65 5.62 10.95 9.91
N GLY A 66 5.90 10.22 8.81
CA GLY A 66 6.01 8.77 8.83
C GLY A 66 4.68 8.02 8.93
N VAL A 67 3.55 8.70 8.73
CA VAL A 67 2.21 8.09 8.75
C VAL A 67 2.09 6.89 7.81
N PRO A 68 2.55 6.93 6.53
CA PRO A 68 2.42 5.80 5.61
C PRO A 68 3.16 4.55 6.10
N HIS A 69 4.42 4.70 6.51
CA HIS A 69 5.27 3.61 6.98
C HIS A 69 4.78 3.07 8.34
N THR A 70 4.37 3.95 9.24
CA THR A 70 3.77 3.57 10.52
C THR A 70 2.51 2.74 10.32
N LEU A 71 1.64 3.14 9.39
CA LEU A 71 0.43 2.38 9.07
C LEU A 71 0.77 0.99 8.46
N GLU A 72 1.81 0.91 7.63
CA GLU A 72 2.31 -0.36 7.10
C GLU A 72 2.58 -1.37 8.22
N HIS A 73 3.30 -0.97 9.27
CA HIS A 73 3.56 -1.81 10.43
C HIS A 73 2.29 -2.17 11.21
N LEU A 74 1.41 -1.20 11.45
CA LEU A 74 0.22 -1.39 12.27
C LEU A 74 -0.82 -2.32 11.64
N VAL A 75 -0.87 -2.42 10.31
CA VAL A 75 -1.74 -3.34 9.58
C VAL A 75 -1.52 -4.80 10.01
N PHE A 76 -0.29 -5.18 10.32
CA PHE A 76 0.04 -6.56 10.72
C PHE A 76 -0.31 -6.91 12.18
N LEU A 77 -0.72 -5.92 12.99
CA LEU A 77 -1.00 -6.13 14.41
C LEU A 77 -2.40 -6.68 14.71
N GLY A 78 -3.25 -6.80 13.71
CA GLY A 78 -4.58 -7.38 13.81
C GLY A 78 -5.62 -6.65 12.98
N SER A 79 -6.72 -7.35 12.71
CA SER A 79 -7.83 -6.84 11.89
C SER A 79 -9.18 -7.12 12.56
N GLN A 80 -10.27 -6.68 11.95
CA GLN A 80 -11.62 -6.88 12.51
C GLN A 80 -11.97 -8.36 12.68
N GLN A 81 -11.62 -9.22 11.72
CA GLN A 81 -11.87 -10.67 11.84
C GLN A 81 -10.78 -11.40 12.60
N TYR A 82 -9.57 -10.86 12.66
CA TYR A 82 -8.39 -11.46 13.26
C TYR A 82 -7.73 -10.49 14.24
N PRO A 83 -8.36 -10.17 15.39
CA PRO A 83 -8.00 -9.02 16.22
C PRO A 83 -6.76 -9.23 17.12
N TYR A 84 -6.00 -10.31 16.92
CA TYR A 84 -4.86 -10.64 17.77
C TYR A 84 -3.53 -10.48 17.01
N LYS A 85 -2.57 -9.81 17.64
CA LYS A 85 -1.19 -9.70 17.13
C LYS A 85 -0.59 -11.10 16.90
N GLY A 86 0.07 -11.28 15.74
CA GLY A 86 0.74 -12.53 15.37
C GLY A 86 -0.17 -13.61 14.76
N VAL A 87 -1.48 -13.37 14.64
CA VAL A 87 -2.39 -14.33 13.97
C VAL A 87 -2.03 -14.43 12.48
N LEU A 88 -1.78 -13.30 11.82
CA LEU A 88 -1.43 -13.28 10.40
C LEU A 88 -0.17 -14.09 10.14
N ASP A 89 0.91 -13.89 10.93
CA ASP A 89 2.15 -14.65 10.81
C ASP A 89 1.94 -16.14 11.06
N SER A 90 1.15 -16.48 12.08
CA SER A 90 0.83 -17.87 12.40
C SER A 90 0.07 -18.58 11.27
N LEU A 91 -0.88 -17.88 10.63
CA LEU A 91 -1.64 -18.41 9.51
C LEU A 91 -0.78 -18.48 8.25
N ALA A 92 0.04 -17.47 7.98
CA ALA A 92 0.97 -17.43 6.86
C ALA A 92 1.96 -18.61 6.91
N ASN A 93 2.57 -18.86 8.07
CA ASN A 93 3.47 -19.98 8.26
C ASN A 93 2.79 -21.35 8.02
N ARG A 94 1.53 -21.52 8.44
CA ARG A 94 0.75 -22.72 8.17
C ARG A 94 0.36 -22.89 6.71
N ALA A 95 0.26 -21.80 5.97
CA ALA A 95 -0.05 -21.78 4.54
C ALA A 95 1.20 -21.89 3.66
N PHE A 96 2.37 -22.19 4.23
CA PHE A 96 3.67 -22.21 3.53
C PHE A 96 4.00 -20.87 2.86
N ALA A 97 3.59 -19.77 3.49
CA ALA A 97 3.97 -18.43 3.04
C ALA A 97 5.41 -18.11 3.47
N GLN A 98 6.05 -17.21 2.73
CA GLN A 98 7.40 -16.72 3.04
C GLN A 98 7.41 -15.63 4.14
N GLY A 99 6.44 -15.65 5.06
CA GLY A 99 6.24 -14.61 6.06
C GLY A 99 5.37 -13.46 5.56
N THR A 100 5.23 -12.46 6.41
CA THR A 100 4.56 -11.20 6.09
C THR A 100 5.60 -10.18 5.64
N ASN A 101 5.35 -9.50 4.53
CA ASN A 101 6.24 -8.45 4.04
C ASN A 101 5.44 -7.33 3.38
N ALA A 102 5.97 -6.10 3.45
CA ALA A 102 5.40 -4.92 2.83
C ALA A 102 6.51 -3.92 2.51
N TRP A 103 6.18 -2.87 1.78
CA TRP A 103 7.03 -1.69 1.62
C TRP A 103 6.18 -0.45 1.40
N THR A 104 6.68 0.67 1.84
CA THR A 104 6.12 2.00 1.63
C THR A 104 7.01 2.81 0.70
N ALA A 105 6.42 3.31 -0.38
CA ALA A 105 7.01 4.28 -1.29
C ALA A 105 6.30 5.63 -1.20
N ASN A 106 6.77 6.64 -1.93
CA ASN A 106 6.17 7.98 -1.90
C ASN A 106 4.76 8.04 -2.49
N ASP A 107 4.39 7.06 -3.33
CA ASP A 107 3.13 7.03 -4.07
C ASP A 107 2.24 5.82 -3.76
N HIS A 108 2.74 4.86 -3.01
CA HIS A 108 1.97 3.68 -2.62
C HIS A 108 2.55 2.94 -1.43
N THR A 109 1.72 2.15 -0.78
CA THR A 109 2.14 1.06 0.10
C THR A 109 1.68 -0.26 -0.50
N ALA A 110 2.55 -1.27 -0.51
CA ALA A 110 2.26 -2.61 -1.02
C ALA A 110 2.48 -3.67 0.06
N TYR A 111 1.51 -4.55 0.21
CA TYR A 111 1.53 -5.70 1.12
C TYR A 111 1.64 -6.98 0.30
N THR A 112 2.61 -7.83 0.62
CA THR A 112 2.93 -8.99 -0.21
C THR A 112 2.55 -10.29 0.46
N LEU A 113 2.01 -11.21 -0.33
CA LEU A 113 1.76 -12.58 0.04
C LEU A 113 2.43 -13.50 -0.98
N THR A 114 3.36 -14.33 -0.54
CA THR A 114 3.98 -15.37 -1.37
C THR A 114 3.76 -16.71 -0.71
N THR A 115 3.14 -17.66 -1.42
CA THR A 115 2.89 -19.01 -0.89
C THR A 115 3.28 -20.09 -1.87
N ALA A 116 3.60 -21.27 -1.37
CA ALA A 116 3.68 -22.48 -2.15
C ALA A 116 2.31 -23.17 -2.20
N GLY A 117 1.72 -23.26 -3.41
CA GLY A 117 0.44 -23.91 -3.64
C GLY A 117 -0.79 -23.01 -3.54
N SER A 118 -1.78 -23.30 -4.37
CA SER A 118 -2.97 -22.46 -4.59
C SER A 118 -3.97 -22.46 -3.41
N ASP A 119 -4.14 -23.59 -2.73
CA ASP A 119 -5.14 -23.69 -1.65
C ASP A 119 -4.75 -22.80 -0.45
N GLY A 120 -3.46 -22.79 -0.07
CA GLY A 120 -2.94 -21.90 0.97
C GLY A 120 -3.09 -20.43 0.57
N PHE A 121 -2.73 -20.11 -0.68
CA PHE A 121 -2.84 -18.77 -1.24
C PHE A 121 -4.28 -18.22 -1.18
N LEU A 122 -5.24 -18.97 -1.71
CA LEU A 122 -6.64 -18.54 -1.78
C LEU A 122 -7.29 -18.41 -0.40
N ARG A 123 -6.81 -19.14 0.62
CA ARG A 123 -7.25 -18.98 2.01
C ARG A 123 -6.62 -17.77 2.68
N MET A 124 -5.37 -17.43 2.33
CA MET A 124 -4.66 -16.31 2.94
C MET A 124 -5.04 -14.97 2.32
N LEU A 125 -5.38 -14.91 1.04
CA LEU A 125 -5.71 -13.66 0.35
C LEU A 125 -6.82 -12.85 1.04
N PRO A 126 -7.98 -13.44 1.46
CA PRO A 126 -9.00 -12.71 2.23
C PRO A 126 -8.51 -12.22 3.59
N VAL A 127 -7.64 -13.00 4.26
CA VAL A 127 -7.07 -12.63 5.56
C VAL A 127 -6.18 -11.39 5.43
N TYR A 128 -5.32 -11.36 4.39
CA TYR A 128 -4.51 -10.18 4.08
C TYR A 128 -5.37 -8.97 3.74
N CYS A 129 -6.41 -9.16 2.92
CA CYS A 129 -7.36 -8.08 2.61
C CYS A 129 -8.05 -7.55 3.88
N ASP A 130 -8.45 -8.43 4.82
CA ASP A 130 -9.04 -7.98 6.09
C ASP A 130 -8.06 -7.15 6.92
N HIS A 131 -6.78 -7.53 6.96
CA HIS A 131 -5.74 -6.77 7.65
C HIS A 131 -5.49 -5.42 6.99
N VAL A 132 -5.37 -5.36 5.67
CA VAL A 132 -5.09 -4.12 4.93
C VAL A 132 -6.24 -3.14 5.01
N PHE A 133 -7.47 -3.60 4.80
CA PHE A 133 -8.64 -2.71 4.70
C PHE A 133 -9.40 -2.49 6.01
N PHE A 134 -9.22 -3.36 6.99
CA PHE A 134 -9.94 -3.31 8.27
C PHE A 134 -9.03 -3.58 9.48
N PRO A 135 -7.85 -2.92 9.56
CA PRO A 135 -6.95 -3.09 10.70
C PRO A 135 -7.59 -2.56 11.98
N THR A 136 -7.19 -3.13 13.13
CA THR A 136 -7.71 -2.69 14.44
C THR A 136 -7.21 -1.31 14.87
N LEU A 137 -6.01 -0.92 14.47
CA LEU A 137 -5.34 0.35 14.79
C LEU A 137 -5.52 0.76 16.27
N THR A 138 -5.08 -0.13 17.18
CA THR A 138 -5.23 0.07 18.63
C THR A 138 -4.18 1.03 19.18
N ASP A 139 -4.53 1.80 20.22
CA ASP A 139 -3.59 2.67 20.94
C ASP A 139 -2.40 1.88 21.52
N ALA A 140 -2.66 0.70 22.07
CA ALA A 140 -1.61 -0.16 22.61
C ALA A 140 -0.62 -0.64 21.53
N GLY A 141 -1.14 -1.04 20.35
CA GLY A 141 -0.31 -1.39 19.18
C GLY A 141 0.52 -0.21 18.72
N PHE A 142 -0.08 0.97 18.62
CA PHE A 142 0.61 2.19 18.23
C PHE A 142 1.77 2.53 19.16
N VAL A 143 1.53 2.57 20.47
CA VAL A 143 2.57 2.90 21.47
C VAL A 143 3.75 1.94 21.38
N THR A 144 3.49 0.63 21.28
CA THR A 144 4.58 -0.36 21.25
C THR A 144 5.32 -0.42 19.94
N GLU A 145 4.65 -0.17 18.83
CA GLU A 145 5.22 -0.28 17.48
C GLU A 145 5.93 1.00 17.04
N VAL A 146 5.35 2.16 17.36
CA VAL A 146 5.82 3.43 16.77
C VAL A 146 6.85 4.11 17.64
N TYR A 147 6.43 4.62 18.81
CA TYR A 147 7.30 5.35 19.72
C TYR A 147 6.79 5.33 21.16
N HIS A 148 7.70 5.14 22.09
CA HIS A 148 7.46 5.30 23.53
C HIS A 148 8.77 5.50 24.29
N ILE A 149 8.67 5.96 25.52
CA ILE A 149 9.79 5.93 26.48
C ILE A 149 9.73 4.61 27.24
N ASN A 150 10.81 3.84 27.19
CA ASN A 150 10.87 2.53 27.87
C ASN A 150 11.15 2.66 29.37
N GLY A 151 11.18 1.54 30.09
CA GLY A 151 11.43 1.51 31.54
C GLY A 151 12.84 1.96 31.97
N LYS A 152 13.77 2.18 31.02
CA LYS A 152 15.09 2.74 31.25
C LYS A 152 15.18 4.23 30.91
N LEU A 153 14.06 4.85 30.59
CA LEU A 153 13.97 6.25 30.15
C LEU A 153 14.66 6.51 28.80
N GLU A 154 14.66 5.51 27.93
CA GLU A 154 15.23 5.60 26.57
C GLU A 154 14.08 5.63 25.55
N ASP A 155 14.32 6.33 24.43
CA ASP A 155 13.45 6.27 23.26
C ASP A 155 13.38 4.83 22.71
N ALA A 156 12.19 4.35 22.41
CA ALA A 156 11.94 3.01 21.92
C ALA A 156 10.72 2.97 20.98
N GLY A 157 10.60 1.89 20.24
CA GLY A 157 9.58 1.63 19.22
C GLY A 157 10.23 0.97 18.02
N VAL A 158 9.51 0.12 17.32
CA VAL A 158 10.05 -0.60 16.16
C VAL A 158 10.32 0.39 15.03
N VAL A 159 9.32 1.17 14.63
CA VAL A 159 9.44 2.22 13.59
C VAL A 159 10.48 3.25 13.98
N TYR A 160 10.44 3.74 15.22
CA TYR A 160 11.41 4.71 15.72
C TYR A 160 12.85 4.20 15.63
N SER A 161 13.09 2.96 16.05
CA SER A 161 14.45 2.36 16.02
C SER A 161 14.94 2.12 14.61
N GLU A 162 14.06 1.75 13.69
CA GLU A 162 14.38 1.59 12.27
C GLU A 162 14.79 2.93 11.67
N MET A 163 13.98 3.96 11.85
CA MET A 163 14.26 5.29 11.32
C MET A 163 15.49 5.94 11.97
N GLN A 164 15.76 5.65 13.24
CA GLN A 164 16.99 6.08 13.89
C GLN A 164 18.24 5.52 13.19
N GLY A 165 18.17 4.28 12.73
CA GLY A 165 19.27 3.67 11.96
C GLY A 165 19.50 4.34 10.61
N ARG A 166 18.43 4.86 9.98
CA ARG A 166 18.45 5.49 8.65
C ARG A 166 18.79 6.98 8.69
N GLU A 167 18.25 7.74 9.63
CA GLU A 167 18.33 9.22 9.66
C GLU A 167 19.78 9.75 9.64
N ASN A 168 20.75 8.97 10.10
CA ASN A 168 22.17 9.33 10.09
C ASN A 168 23.01 8.61 9.01
N SER A 169 22.37 7.83 8.16
CA SER A 169 23.05 7.19 7.02
C SER A 169 23.34 8.21 5.92
N SER A 170 24.56 8.22 5.42
CA SER A 170 24.95 9.12 4.33
C SER A 170 24.13 8.89 3.05
N ALA A 171 23.72 7.64 2.79
CA ALA A 171 22.90 7.29 1.64
C ALA A 171 21.48 7.87 1.77
N ASP A 172 20.80 7.67 2.91
CA ASP A 172 19.46 8.17 3.16
C ASP A 172 19.41 9.71 3.19
N LEU A 173 20.41 10.35 3.82
CA LEU A 173 20.56 11.81 3.81
C LEU A 173 20.71 12.37 2.39
N MET A 174 21.53 11.74 1.55
CA MET A 174 21.72 12.14 0.17
C MET A 174 20.45 11.93 -0.66
N GLU A 175 19.73 10.80 -0.46
CA GLU A 175 18.48 10.52 -1.11
C GLU A 175 17.42 11.57 -0.77
N LEU A 176 17.18 11.83 0.51
CA LEU A 176 16.24 12.84 0.98
C LEU A 176 16.58 14.25 0.46
N LYS A 177 17.87 14.62 0.48
CA LYS A 177 18.31 15.91 -0.06
C LYS A 177 18.06 16.01 -1.55
N THR A 178 18.35 14.95 -2.31
CA THR A 178 18.08 14.89 -3.76
C THR A 178 16.60 15.02 -4.05
N GLN A 179 15.76 14.31 -3.32
CA GLN A 179 14.30 14.38 -3.39
C GLN A 179 13.80 15.83 -3.20
N ARG A 180 14.30 16.50 -2.17
CA ARG A 180 13.95 17.89 -1.85
C ARG A 180 14.44 18.91 -2.86
N MET A 181 15.50 18.60 -3.60
CA MET A 181 15.98 19.41 -4.72
C MET A 181 15.16 19.20 -5.98
N LEU A 182 14.69 17.97 -6.24
CA LEU A 182 13.96 17.62 -7.47
C LEU A 182 12.47 17.97 -7.40
N TYR A 183 11.85 17.86 -6.21
CA TYR A 183 10.40 18.00 -6.07
C TYR A 183 10.00 19.24 -5.27
N PRO A 184 8.99 20.01 -5.75
CA PRO A 184 8.49 21.17 -5.03
C PRO A 184 7.72 20.76 -3.76
N ARG A 185 7.50 21.69 -2.82
CA ARG A 185 6.76 21.46 -1.58
C ARG A 185 5.32 20.98 -1.79
N SER A 186 4.74 21.25 -2.94
CA SER A 186 3.41 20.78 -3.34
C SER A 186 3.39 19.32 -3.83
N SER A 187 4.53 18.67 -3.97
CA SER A 187 4.62 17.29 -4.42
C SER A 187 4.81 16.33 -3.25
N ALA A 188 4.02 15.27 -3.19
CA ALA A 188 4.17 14.20 -2.21
C ALA A 188 5.49 13.43 -2.36
N TYR A 189 6.11 13.44 -3.54
CA TYR A 189 7.43 12.84 -3.75
C TYR A 189 8.56 13.53 -2.99
N ARG A 190 8.31 14.69 -2.38
CA ARG A 190 9.30 15.41 -1.56
C ARG A 190 9.41 14.87 -0.13
N SER A 191 8.40 14.17 0.37
CA SER A 191 8.25 13.81 1.78
C SER A 191 9.06 12.56 2.16
N GLU A 192 9.60 12.54 3.39
CA GLU A 192 10.14 11.33 4.01
C GLU A 192 9.00 10.47 4.56
N THR A 193 8.65 9.41 3.82
CA THR A 193 7.51 8.55 4.15
C THR A 193 7.74 7.67 5.37
N GLY A 194 9.01 7.37 5.70
CA GLY A 194 9.40 6.63 6.89
C GLY A 194 9.25 7.44 8.18
N GLY A 195 9.30 8.76 8.04
CA GLY A 195 9.17 9.72 9.13
C GLY A 195 10.49 10.13 9.75
N LEU A 196 10.65 11.42 9.97
CA LEU A 196 11.78 11.96 10.75
C LEU A 196 11.56 11.66 12.24
N MET A 197 12.64 11.41 12.96
CA MET A 197 12.61 11.08 14.40
C MET A 197 11.85 12.10 15.24
N SER A 198 12.01 13.40 14.93
CA SER A 198 11.29 14.48 15.62
C SER A 198 9.78 14.41 15.38
N ALA A 199 9.34 14.00 14.19
CA ALA A 199 7.93 13.88 13.83
C ALA A 199 7.31 12.59 14.43
N LEU A 200 8.03 11.47 14.43
CA LEU A 200 7.57 10.21 15.02
C LEU A 200 7.29 10.32 16.53
N ARG A 201 8.04 11.18 17.26
CA ARG A 201 7.82 11.42 18.69
C ARG A 201 6.48 12.08 19.02
N VAL A 202 5.91 12.81 18.09
CA VAL A 202 4.66 13.56 18.29
C VAL A 202 3.50 13.03 17.45
N LEU A 203 3.76 12.01 16.62
CA LEU A 203 2.76 11.35 15.81
C LEU A 203 1.67 10.75 16.68
N THR A 204 0.42 10.82 16.23
CA THR A 204 -0.75 10.31 16.93
C THR A 204 -1.43 9.17 16.18
N ILE A 205 -2.08 8.27 16.91
CA ILE A 205 -2.86 7.18 16.30
C ILE A 205 -4.04 7.72 15.47
N ASP A 206 -4.57 8.87 15.81
CA ASP A 206 -5.70 9.46 15.09
C ASP A 206 -5.30 9.98 13.70
N GLU A 207 -4.06 10.47 13.53
CA GLU A 207 -3.50 10.78 12.21
C GLU A 207 -3.39 9.54 11.34
N ILE A 208 -2.97 8.40 11.92
CA ILE A 208 -2.91 7.11 11.23
C ILE A 208 -4.32 6.65 10.82
N ARG A 209 -5.30 6.71 11.73
CA ARG A 209 -6.69 6.35 11.44
C ARG A 209 -7.30 7.21 10.34
N GLN A 210 -7.03 8.51 10.35
CA GLN A 210 -7.50 9.44 9.30
C GLN A 210 -6.86 9.14 7.96
N TYR A 211 -5.56 8.86 7.93
CA TYR A 211 -4.84 8.49 6.73
C TYR A 211 -5.36 7.16 6.14
N HIS A 212 -5.55 6.15 6.99
CA HIS A 212 -6.16 4.88 6.58
C HIS A 212 -7.55 5.11 5.97
N ALA A 213 -8.43 5.83 6.66
CA ALA A 213 -9.78 6.12 6.18
C ALA A 213 -9.79 6.88 4.84
N LYS A 214 -8.77 7.71 4.58
CA LYS A 214 -8.65 8.49 3.34
C LYS A 214 -8.22 7.64 2.13
N TYR A 215 -7.27 6.72 2.32
CA TYR A 215 -6.61 6.06 1.20
C TYR A 215 -6.91 4.57 1.08
N TYR A 216 -7.18 3.86 2.19
CA TYR A 216 -7.33 2.41 2.22
C TYR A 216 -8.77 1.98 1.89
N ALA A 217 -9.13 2.21 0.64
CA ALA A 217 -10.44 1.88 0.11
C ALA A 217 -10.31 1.04 -1.16
N PRO A 218 -11.26 0.13 -1.46
CA PRO A 218 -11.14 -0.78 -2.60
C PRO A 218 -11.01 -0.06 -3.95
N HIS A 219 -11.69 1.07 -4.15
CA HIS A 219 -11.61 1.86 -5.38
C HIS A 219 -10.25 2.55 -5.59
N ASN A 220 -9.43 2.64 -4.54
CA ASN A 220 -8.05 3.18 -4.56
C ASN A 220 -6.98 2.09 -4.48
N ALA A 221 -7.37 0.83 -4.56
CA ALA A 221 -6.47 -0.30 -4.41
C ALA A 221 -6.41 -1.19 -5.66
N ALA A 222 -5.30 -1.89 -5.80
CA ALA A 222 -5.13 -2.94 -6.78
C ALA A 222 -4.54 -4.19 -6.13
N ILE A 223 -5.04 -5.36 -6.54
CA ILE A 223 -4.45 -6.65 -6.21
C ILE A 223 -3.77 -7.19 -7.47
N VAL A 224 -2.45 -7.35 -7.42
CA VAL A 224 -1.68 -7.97 -8.49
C VAL A 224 -1.42 -9.42 -8.13
N LEU A 225 -1.85 -10.34 -8.97
CA LEU A 225 -1.76 -11.78 -8.76
C LEU A 225 -0.86 -12.41 -9.81
N CYS A 226 0.07 -13.25 -9.38
CA CYS A 226 0.99 -13.96 -10.26
C CYS A 226 1.04 -15.44 -9.91
N GLY A 227 0.88 -16.29 -10.94
CA GLY A 227 1.00 -17.74 -10.82
C GLY A 227 -0.23 -18.53 -11.26
N PRO A 228 -0.18 -19.88 -11.18
CA PRO A 228 -1.20 -20.77 -11.68
C PRO A 228 -2.36 -20.88 -10.68
N LEU A 229 -3.39 -20.08 -10.87
CA LEU A 229 -4.62 -20.13 -10.08
C LEU A 229 -5.78 -20.69 -10.91
N ASP A 230 -6.58 -21.53 -10.28
CA ASP A 230 -7.86 -21.93 -10.85
C ASP A 230 -8.79 -20.72 -10.93
N ARG A 231 -9.31 -20.44 -12.13
CA ARG A 231 -10.09 -19.25 -12.40
C ARG A 231 -11.38 -19.16 -11.57
N GLU A 232 -12.09 -20.27 -11.44
CA GLU A 232 -13.37 -20.31 -10.72
C GLU A 232 -13.14 -20.07 -9.23
N LYS A 233 -12.15 -20.75 -8.64
CA LYS A 233 -11.78 -20.59 -7.23
C LYS A 233 -11.27 -19.17 -6.95
N LEU A 234 -10.45 -18.60 -7.85
CA LEU A 234 -9.95 -17.25 -7.71
C LEU A 234 -11.09 -16.24 -7.66
N PHE A 235 -11.99 -16.28 -8.65
CA PHE A 235 -13.09 -15.32 -8.71
C PHE A 235 -14.12 -15.55 -7.60
N ALA A 236 -14.34 -16.78 -7.13
CA ALA A 236 -15.13 -17.03 -5.92
C ALA A 236 -14.51 -16.37 -4.68
N THR A 237 -13.19 -16.44 -4.52
CA THR A 237 -12.46 -15.79 -3.43
C THR A 237 -12.53 -14.25 -3.54
N LEU A 238 -12.30 -13.70 -4.73
CA LEU A 238 -12.41 -12.26 -4.98
C LEU A 238 -13.83 -11.74 -4.74
N GLN A 239 -14.84 -12.51 -5.14
CA GLN A 239 -16.24 -12.18 -4.89
C GLN A 239 -16.54 -12.09 -3.38
N GLY A 240 -16.05 -13.04 -2.58
CA GLY A 240 -16.20 -12.99 -1.11
C GLY A 240 -15.53 -11.77 -0.48
N ILE A 241 -14.36 -11.36 -1.00
CA ILE A 241 -13.69 -10.12 -0.57
C ILE A 241 -14.54 -8.89 -0.94
N ASP A 242 -15.06 -8.85 -2.16
CA ASP A 242 -15.86 -7.73 -2.65
C ASP A 242 -17.20 -7.60 -1.89
N GLU A 243 -17.86 -8.71 -1.59
CA GLU A 243 -19.06 -8.75 -0.75
C GLU A 243 -18.82 -8.20 0.66
N ARG A 244 -17.65 -8.47 1.23
CA ARG A 244 -17.30 -7.91 2.53
C ARG A 244 -17.15 -6.38 2.48
N PHE A 245 -16.60 -5.81 1.42
CA PHE A 245 -16.58 -4.36 1.23
C PHE A 245 -17.99 -3.77 1.16
N VAL A 246 -18.90 -4.45 0.46
CA VAL A 246 -20.33 -4.05 0.40
C VAL A 246 -20.98 -4.13 1.78
N GLN A 247 -20.81 -5.23 2.50
CA GLN A 247 -21.39 -5.44 3.83
C GLN A 247 -20.92 -4.40 4.85
N LEU A 248 -19.66 -3.95 4.74
CA LEU A 248 -19.08 -2.95 5.65
C LEU A 248 -19.28 -1.49 5.18
N GLY A 249 -19.98 -1.30 4.05
CA GLY A 249 -20.35 0.03 3.56
C GLY A 249 -19.18 0.84 2.98
N VAL A 250 -18.07 0.17 2.60
CA VAL A 250 -16.89 0.83 2.00
C VAL A 250 -16.82 0.66 0.47
N ALA A 251 -17.78 -0.03 -0.11
CA ALA A 251 -17.91 -0.21 -1.56
C ALA A 251 -18.63 1.00 -2.19
N HIS A 252 -17.87 1.81 -2.93
CA HIS A 252 -18.38 3.05 -3.57
C HIS A 252 -18.24 3.04 -5.10
N GLY A 253 -18.05 1.86 -5.70
CA GLY A 253 -17.79 1.72 -7.13
C GLY A 253 -16.44 2.30 -7.56
N GLU A 254 -16.27 2.48 -8.86
CA GLU A 254 -14.97 2.85 -9.48
C GLU A 254 -14.45 4.22 -9.06
N HIS A 255 -15.34 5.16 -8.77
CA HIS A 255 -14.99 6.57 -8.55
C HIS A 255 -14.89 6.94 -7.06
N GLY A 256 -15.18 6.01 -6.16
CA GLY A 256 -15.21 6.29 -4.72
C GLY A 256 -16.39 7.18 -4.31
N PRO A 257 -16.46 7.60 -3.05
CA PRO A 257 -17.51 8.46 -2.53
C PRO A 257 -17.41 9.88 -3.12
N ALA A 258 -18.52 10.62 -3.07
CA ALA A 258 -18.58 12.00 -3.54
C ALA A 258 -17.49 12.86 -2.86
N GLY A 259 -16.72 13.59 -3.67
CA GLY A 259 -15.63 14.45 -3.19
C GLY A 259 -14.30 13.75 -2.97
N TRP A 260 -14.21 12.42 -3.10
CA TRP A 260 -12.92 11.73 -3.06
C TRP A 260 -12.08 12.09 -4.30
N LYS A 261 -10.79 12.32 -4.08
CA LYS A 261 -9.84 12.64 -5.15
C LYS A 261 -8.76 11.57 -5.24
N ARG A 262 -8.53 11.10 -6.46
CA ARG A 262 -7.48 10.12 -6.72
C ARG A 262 -6.11 10.73 -6.48
N PRO A 263 -5.24 10.09 -5.67
CA PRO A 263 -3.87 10.54 -5.44
C PRO A 263 -3.12 10.75 -6.76
N PHE A 264 -2.26 11.76 -6.81
CA PHE A 264 -1.41 12.16 -7.94
C PHE A 264 -2.14 12.56 -9.24
N VAL A 265 -3.36 12.11 -9.46
CA VAL A 265 -4.14 12.41 -10.67
C VAL A 265 -4.99 13.67 -10.51
N GLU A 266 -5.67 13.81 -9.36
CA GLU A 266 -6.65 14.88 -9.12
C GLU A 266 -6.23 15.85 -8.01
N THR A 267 -5.16 15.54 -7.31
CA THR A 267 -4.64 16.34 -6.17
C THR A 267 -3.65 17.41 -6.58
N GLY A 268 -3.13 17.35 -7.81
CA GLY A 268 -2.14 18.31 -8.31
C GLY A 268 -0.69 18.02 -7.86
N SER A 269 -0.45 16.90 -7.15
CA SER A 269 0.91 16.47 -6.77
C SER A 269 1.65 15.72 -7.89
N ALA A 270 1.20 15.89 -9.13
CA ALA A 270 1.84 15.29 -10.31
C ALA A 270 3.33 15.64 -10.39
N ILE A 271 4.11 14.72 -10.96
CA ILE A 271 5.52 14.95 -11.26
C ILE A 271 5.63 16.23 -12.13
N PRO A 272 6.41 17.24 -11.73
CA PRO A 272 6.57 18.41 -12.54
C PRO A 272 7.14 18.01 -13.92
N PRO A 273 6.73 18.69 -14.99
CA PRO A 273 7.32 18.46 -16.30
C PRO A 273 8.84 18.67 -16.21
N VAL A 274 9.59 17.91 -17.01
CA VAL A 274 11.06 17.84 -17.03
C VAL A 274 11.70 19.17 -16.64
N ILE A 275 12.45 19.16 -15.53
CA ILE A 275 13.16 20.33 -15.02
C ILE A 275 14.22 20.70 -16.06
N ASP A 276 14.01 21.81 -16.79
CA ASP A 276 15.13 22.40 -17.51
C ASP A 276 16.08 23.04 -16.47
N GLY A 277 17.37 23.09 -16.76
CA GLY A 277 18.38 23.57 -15.81
C GLY A 277 18.14 24.98 -15.25
N SER A 278 17.17 25.74 -15.79
CA SER A 278 16.79 27.08 -15.31
C SER A 278 16.01 27.02 -13.99
N VAL A 279 15.32 25.90 -13.73
CA VAL A 279 14.54 25.69 -12.49
C VAL A 279 15.48 25.39 -11.31
N LEU A 280 16.62 24.73 -11.55
CA LEU A 280 17.61 24.45 -10.49
C LEU A 280 18.31 25.73 -9.98
N ALA A 281 18.41 26.77 -10.80
CA ALA A 281 19.02 28.04 -10.41
C ALA A 281 18.09 28.92 -9.55
N GLY A 282 16.78 28.68 -9.55
CA GLY A 282 15.77 29.45 -8.82
C GLY A 282 15.38 28.89 -7.45
N HIS A 283 15.70 27.64 -7.18
CA HIS A 283 15.49 27.03 -5.86
C HIS A 283 16.74 27.26 -5.00
N GLY A 284 16.88 28.48 -4.49
CA GLY A 284 17.76 28.71 -3.36
C GLY A 284 17.40 27.70 -2.27
N VAL A 285 18.41 27.08 -1.67
CA VAL A 285 18.26 26.26 -0.48
C VAL A 285 17.46 27.11 0.50
N ASP A 286 16.19 26.78 0.71
CA ASP A 286 15.37 27.44 1.74
C ASP A 286 16.02 27.04 3.07
N ASP A 287 16.73 27.97 3.72
CA ASP A 287 17.34 27.80 5.04
C ASP A 287 16.32 27.49 6.15
N ALA A 288 15.05 27.32 5.79
CA ALA A 288 13.94 26.98 6.68
C ALA A 288 13.68 25.47 6.84
N ASP A 289 14.40 24.60 6.16
CA ASP A 289 14.41 23.17 6.56
C ASP A 289 15.17 23.08 7.91
N PRO A 290 14.59 22.46 8.96
CA PRO A 290 15.29 22.32 10.23
C PRO A 290 16.66 21.64 9.99
N PRO A 291 17.70 22.01 10.74
CA PRO A 291 18.97 21.32 10.65
C PRO A 291 18.76 19.83 10.89
N ALA A 292 19.38 18.99 10.06
CA ALA A 292 19.34 17.54 10.17
C ALA A 292 19.82 17.07 11.53
#